data_27932facc337be7e775c8a4353bfa5f7
#
_entry.id   27932facc337be7e775c8a4353bfa5f7
#
_cell.length_a   1.000
_cell.length_b   1.000
_cell.length_c   1.000
_cell.angle_alpha   90.00
_cell.angle_beta   90.00
_cell.angle_gamma   90.00
#
_symmetry.space_group_name_H-M   'P 1'
#
loop_
_entity.id
_entity.type
_entity.pdbx_description
1 polymer ?
#
loop_
_entity_poly.entity_id
_entity_poly.type
_entity_poly.pdbx_seq_one_letter_code
_entity_poly.pdbx_strand_id
1 'polypeptide(L)'
;MASVGIFFGSDTGNTEAVAKMIQKQLGKQLVHVQDIAKSSKEDIDNFDLLLLGIPTWYYGEAQCDWDDFFPELEQIDFSTKLVAIFGCGDQEDYAEYFCDAMGTVRDIVEAKGGTILGHTSTEGYEFEASKGLVEGDDSQFVGLCVDEDLSLIHI
;
A
#
# COMPACT_ATOMS: atom_id res chain seq x y z
N MET A 1 -21.92 -2.23 -9.04
CA MET A 1 -21.41 -1.67 -7.81
C MET A 1 -20.05 -2.29 -7.49
N ALA A 2 -19.05 -1.47 -7.19
CA ALA A 2 -17.70 -1.98 -6.92
C ALA A 2 -17.64 -2.67 -5.56
N SER A 3 -16.98 -3.84 -5.50
CA SER A 3 -16.81 -4.64 -4.28
C SER A 3 -15.48 -4.38 -3.59
N VAL A 4 -14.51 -3.83 -4.33
CA VAL A 4 -13.15 -3.59 -3.87
C VAL A 4 -12.82 -2.12 -4.07
N GLY A 5 -12.26 -1.49 -3.06
CA GLY A 5 -11.74 -0.12 -3.16
C GLY A 5 -10.23 -0.11 -3.21
N ILE A 6 -9.65 0.55 -4.21
CA ILE A 6 -8.22 0.84 -4.28
C ILE A 6 -8.02 2.33 -4.05
N PHE A 7 -7.27 2.67 -3.02
CA PHE A 7 -6.93 4.05 -2.68
C PHE A 7 -5.41 4.20 -2.71
N PHE A 8 -4.93 5.17 -3.48
CA PHE A 8 -3.49 5.32 -3.71
C PHE A 8 -3.06 6.77 -3.60
N GLY A 9 -1.80 6.98 -3.24
CA GLY A 9 -1.11 8.26 -3.38
C GLY A 9 0.01 8.13 -4.40
N SER A 10 0.22 9.14 -5.23
CA SER A 10 1.26 9.08 -6.25
C SER A 10 1.68 10.48 -6.68
N ASP A 11 3.00 10.73 -6.69
CA ASP A 11 3.56 11.98 -7.21
C ASP A 11 4.09 11.82 -8.64
N THR A 12 4.67 10.65 -8.94
CA THR A 12 5.30 10.39 -10.25
C THR A 12 4.43 9.56 -11.18
N GLY A 13 3.30 9.03 -10.68
CA GLY A 13 2.42 8.16 -11.44
C GLY A 13 2.70 6.67 -11.33
N ASN A 14 3.76 6.25 -10.65
CA ASN A 14 4.10 4.83 -10.52
C ASN A 14 3.09 4.05 -9.70
N THR A 15 2.69 4.57 -8.54
CA THR A 15 1.69 3.92 -7.69
C THR A 15 0.33 3.90 -8.38
N GLU A 16 -0.02 4.96 -9.08
CA GLU A 16 -1.26 5.00 -9.88
C GLU A 16 -1.25 3.93 -10.97
N ALA A 17 -0.12 3.76 -11.66
CA ALA A 17 0.02 2.73 -12.69
C ALA A 17 -0.19 1.33 -12.11
N VAL A 18 0.40 1.05 -10.95
CA VAL A 18 0.22 -0.23 -10.26
C VAL A 18 -1.25 -0.43 -9.87
N ALA A 19 -1.90 0.60 -9.34
CA ALA A 19 -3.32 0.54 -8.98
C ALA A 19 -4.19 0.17 -10.18
N LYS A 20 -3.93 0.78 -11.32
CA LYS A 20 -4.67 0.49 -12.57
C LYS A 20 -4.39 -0.91 -13.10
N MET A 21 -3.16 -1.41 -12.96
CA MET A 21 -2.83 -2.78 -13.34
C MET A 21 -3.58 -3.79 -12.47
N ILE A 22 -3.64 -3.55 -11.17
CA ILE A 22 -4.41 -4.40 -10.25
C ILE A 22 -5.89 -4.36 -10.61
N GLN A 23 -6.44 -3.19 -10.87
CA GLN A 23 -7.83 -3.04 -11.30
C GLN A 23 -8.13 -3.87 -12.56
N LYS A 24 -7.22 -3.83 -13.53
CA LYS A 24 -7.36 -4.59 -14.77
C LYS A 24 -7.37 -6.10 -14.51
N GLN A 25 -6.50 -6.57 -13.61
CA GLN A 25 -6.41 -7.98 -13.27
C GLN A 25 -7.64 -8.49 -12.54
N LEU A 26 -8.22 -7.68 -11.64
CA LEU A 26 -9.38 -8.06 -10.86
C LEU A 26 -10.70 -7.84 -11.60
N GLY A 27 -10.71 -6.95 -12.59
CA GLY A 27 -11.91 -6.59 -13.35
C GLY A 27 -12.41 -5.20 -12.99
N LYS A 28 -12.48 -4.32 -14.00
CA LYS A 28 -12.85 -2.90 -13.80
C LYS A 28 -14.22 -2.70 -13.18
N GLN A 29 -15.13 -3.64 -13.38
CA GLN A 29 -16.50 -3.54 -12.86
C GLN A 29 -16.56 -3.79 -11.35
N LEU A 30 -15.58 -4.54 -10.80
CA LEU A 30 -15.55 -4.93 -9.39
C LEU A 30 -14.73 -3.97 -8.54
N VAL A 31 -13.93 -3.11 -9.15
CA VAL A 31 -12.91 -2.32 -8.46
C VAL A 31 -13.11 -0.83 -8.68
N HIS A 32 -13.23 -0.10 -7.59
CA HIS A 32 -13.21 1.37 -7.58
C HIS A 32 -11.79 1.85 -7.27
N VAL A 33 -11.23 2.72 -8.11
CA VAL A 33 -9.89 3.28 -7.91
C VAL A 33 -10.00 4.78 -7.66
N GLN A 34 -9.37 5.26 -6.60
CA GLN A 34 -9.45 6.66 -6.21
C GLN A 34 -8.12 7.15 -5.63
N ASP A 35 -7.74 8.39 -5.97
CA ASP A 35 -6.58 9.06 -5.42
C ASP A 35 -6.86 9.48 -3.97
N ILE A 36 -5.93 9.17 -3.06
CA ILE A 36 -6.09 9.49 -1.64
C ILE A 36 -6.19 11.00 -1.39
N ALA A 37 -5.55 11.81 -2.23
CA ALA A 37 -5.63 13.27 -2.14
C ALA A 37 -7.04 13.80 -2.36
N LYS A 38 -7.91 13.01 -2.98
CA LYS A 38 -9.30 13.36 -3.30
C LYS A 38 -10.29 12.53 -2.51
N SER A 39 -9.84 11.87 -1.45
CA SER A 39 -10.64 10.91 -0.69
C SER A 39 -10.90 11.42 0.71
N SER A 40 -11.98 10.92 1.32
CA SER A 40 -12.31 11.09 2.73
C SER A 40 -12.35 9.74 3.42
N LYS A 41 -12.39 9.75 4.77
CA LYS A 41 -12.53 8.52 5.54
C LYS A 41 -13.83 7.77 5.20
N GLU A 42 -14.88 8.49 4.86
CA GLU A 42 -16.17 7.91 4.47
C GLU A 42 -16.05 7.13 3.17
N ASP A 43 -15.23 7.60 2.23
CA ASP A 43 -14.99 6.88 0.97
C ASP A 43 -14.35 5.53 1.22
N ILE A 44 -13.36 5.47 2.10
CA ILE A 44 -12.70 4.22 2.49
C ILE A 44 -13.66 3.31 3.27
N ASP A 45 -14.44 3.89 4.16
CA ASP A 45 -15.36 3.14 5.02
C ASP A 45 -16.46 2.42 4.25
N ASN A 46 -16.74 2.84 3.02
CA ASN A 46 -17.73 2.21 2.15
C ASN A 46 -17.32 0.81 1.66
N PHE A 47 -16.06 0.43 1.82
CA PHE A 47 -15.55 -0.85 1.32
C PHE A 47 -15.09 -1.74 2.46
N ASP A 48 -15.43 -3.03 2.39
CA ASP A 48 -14.95 -4.04 3.33
C ASP A 48 -13.66 -4.72 2.86
N LEU A 49 -13.38 -4.67 1.55
CA LEU A 49 -12.13 -5.15 0.96
C LEU A 49 -11.42 -3.97 0.31
N LEU A 50 -10.23 -3.66 0.83
CA LEU A 50 -9.45 -2.49 0.46
C LEU A 50 -8.05 -2.87 0.01
N LEU A 51 -7.57 -2.15 -1.01
CA LEU A 51 -6.15 -2.15 -1.36
C LEU A 51 -5.63 -0.73 -1.21
N LEU A 52 -4.61 -0.56 -0.39
CA LEU A 52 -4.03 0.74 -0.11
C LEU A 52 -2.64 0.83 -0.72
N GLY A 53 -2.44 1.79 -1.61
CA GLY A 53 -1.20 1.98 -2.35
C GLY A 53 -0.42 3.19 -1.86
N ILE A 54 0.81 2.97 -1.39
CA ILE A 54 1.63 4.02 -0.79
C ILE A 54 3.09 3.91 -1.24
N PRO A 55 3.64 4.94 -1.93
CA PRO A 55 5.07 4.98 -2.21
C PRO A 55 5.86 5.42 -0.98
N THR A 56 7.10 4.95 -0.88
CA THR A 56 8.05 5.40 0.12
C THR A 56 9.04 6.36 -0.53
N TRP A 57 9.20 7.53 0.06
CA TRP A 57 10.12 8.56 -0.41
C TRP A 57 11.34 8.70 0.53
N TYR A 58 12.50 8.99 -0.06
CA TYR A 58 13.74 9.33 0.67
C TYR A 58 14.04 8.36 1.82
N TYR A 59 14.06 8.85 3.03
CA TYR A 59 14.47 8.10 4.24
C TYR A 59 13.30 7.38 4.92
N GLY A 60 12.45 6.73 4.14
CA GLY A 60 11.30 6.00 4.66
C GLY A 60 10.05 6.86 4.82
N GLU A 61 10.05 8.04 4.22
CA GLU A 61 8.94 8.98 4.34
C GLU A 61 7.73 8.54 3.54
N ALA A 62 6.55 8.71 4.10
CA ALA A 62 5.30 8.51 3.38
C ALA A 62 5.12 9.61 2.32
N GLN A 63 4.49 9.27 1.22
CA GLN A 63 4.08 10.26 0.22
C GLN A 63 3.15 11.29 0.87
N CYS A 64 3.30 12.58 0.51
CA CYS A 64 2.69 13.69 1.26
C CYS A 64 1.16 13.62 1.37
N ASP A 65 0.46 13.14 0.34
CA ASP A 65 -0.99 13.01 0.39
C ASP A 65 -1.43 11.96 1.43
N TRP A 66 -0.66 10.89 1.58
CA TRP A 66 -0.89 9.90 2.63
C TRP A 66 -0.56 10.46 4.01
N ASP A 67 0.54 11.20 4.12
CA ASP A 67 0.93 11.81 5.39
C ASP A 67 -0.18 12.74 5.89
N ASP A 68 -0.76 13.54 5.00
CA ASP A 68 -1.90 14.40 5.30
C ASP A 68 -3.17 13.60 5.65
N PHE A 69 -3.32 12.39 5.12
CA PHE A 69 -4.50 11.56 5.33
C PHE A 69 -4.41 10.68 6.58
N PHE A 70 -3.24 10.41 7.12
CA PHE A 70 -3.08 9.51 8.27
C PHE A 70 -3.99 9.85 9.46
N PRO A 71 -4.20 11.12 9.84
CA PRO A 71 -5.14 11.44 10.92
C PRO A 71 -6.57 10.97 10.64
N GLU A 72 -7.03 11.01 9.39
CA GLU A 72 -8.35 10.48 9.02
C GLU A 72 -8.36 8.95 8.99
N LEU A 73 -7.28 8.33 8.51
CA LEU A 73 -7.13 6.88 8.48
C LEU A 73 -7.22 6.29 9.89
N GLU A 74 -6.65 6.96 10.87
CA GLU A 74 -6.68 6.56 12.28
C GLU A 74 -8.07 6.63 12.90
N GLN A 75 -9.02 7.28 12.26
CA GLN A 75 -10.41 7.40 12.74
C GLN A 75 -11.32 6.30 12.18
N ILE A 76 -10.83 5.46 11.27
CA ILE A 76 -11.61 4.39 10.66
C ILE A 76 -11.55 3.13 11.52
N ASP A 77 -12.71 2.48 11.72
CA ASP A 77 -12.77 1.17 12.34
C ASP A 77 -12.58 0.10 11.26
N PHE A 78 -11.45 -0.59 11.32
CA PHE A 78 -11.11 -1.64 10.37
C PHE A 78 -11.49 -3.05 10.85
N SER A 79 -12.19 -3.18 11.97
CA SER A 79 -12.45 -4.49 12.60
C SER A 79 -13.22 -5.47 11.71
N THR A 80 -13.99 -4.96 10.74
CA THR A 80 -14.73 -5.79 9.77
C THR A 80 -14.13 -5.78 8.38
N LYS A 81 -12.92 -5.22 8.23
CA LYS A 81 -12.31 -4.97 6.92
C LYS A 81 -11.11 -5.87 6.68
N LEU A 82 -10.96 -6.28 5.42
CA LEU A 82 -9.77 -6.95 4.91
C LEU A 82 -8.99 -5.96 4.07
N VAL A 83 -7.69 -5.81 4.34
CA VAL A 83 -6.85 -4.81 3.71
C VAL A 83 -5.62 -5.46 3.12
N ALA A 84 -5.35 -5.19 1.85
CA ALA A 84 -4.08 -5.50 1.21
C ALA A 84 -3.34 -4.19 0.95
N ILE A 85 -2.02 -4.23 1.03
CA ILE A 85 -1.17 -3.05 0.85
C ILE A 85 -0.25 -3.29 -0.33
N PHE A 86 -0.06 -2.28 -1.16
CA PHE A 86 0.98 -2.29 -2.18
C PHE A 86 1.77 -0.98 -2.09
N GLY A 87 3.03 -1.04 -2.48
CA GLY A 87 3.89 0.13 -2.36
C GLY A 87 4.97 0.15 -3.42
N CYS A 88 5.49 1.33 -3.67
CA CYS A 88 6.63 1.55 -4.55
C CYS A 88 7.80 2.07 -3.71
N GLY A 89 9.00 1.65 -4.09
CA GLY A 89 10.23 2.07 -3.43
C GLY A 89 11.41 1.93 -4.35
N ASP A 90 12.60 2.24 -3.84
CA ASP A 90 13.86 2.14 -4.56
C ASP A 90 14.84 1.34 -3.71
N GLN A 91 15.10 0.09 -4.09
CA GLN A 91 15.98 -0.78 -3.32
C GLN A 91 17.46 -0.49 -3.55
N GLU A 92 17.84 0.24 -4.61
CA GLU A 92 19.22 0.61 -4.88
C GLU A 92 19.63 1.88 -4.15
N ASP A 93 18.89 2.98 -4.36
CA ASP A 93 19.25 4.28 -3.80
C ASP A 93 18.81 4.44 -2.34
N TYR A 94 17.76 3.74 -1.93
CA TYR A 94 17.21 3.82 -0.57
C TYR A 94 17.01 2.44 0.04
N ALA A 95 18.04 1.61 -0.04
CA ALA A 95 18.01 0.22 0.41
C ALA A 95 17.68 0.04 1.90
N GLU A 96 18.02 1.03 2.73
CA GLU A 96 17.75 0.98 4.18
C GLU A 96 16.29 1.28 4.52
N TYR A 97 15.53 1.83 3.57
CA TYR A 97 14.17 2.32 3.78
C TYR A 97 13.17 1.74 2.77
N PHE A 98 13.52 0.63 2.14
CA PHE A 98 12.74 0.07 1.04
C PHE A 98 11.31 -0.24 1.47
N CYS A 99 10.35 0.44 0.85
CA CYS A 99 8.90 0.28 1.11
C CYS A 99 8.50 0.48 2.59
N ASP A 100 9.22 1.31 3.33
CA ASP A 100 8.95 1.56 4.75
C ASP A 100 7.54 2.10 5.02
N ALA A 101 7.02 2.93 4.12
CA ALA A 101 5.69 3.53 4.29
C ALA A 101 4.57 2.49 4.34
N MET A 102 4.77 1.32 3.74
CA MET A 102 3.82 0.21 3.86
C MET A 102 3.68 -0.25 5.31
N GLY A 103 4.78 -0.25 6.06
CA GLY A 103 4.76 -0.61 7.48
C GLY A 103 3.95 0.37 8.31
N THR A 104 3.99 1.66 7.98
CA THR A 104 3.19 2.68 8.66
C THR A 104 1.69 2.45 8.45
N VAL A 105 1.28 2.15 7.23
CA VAL A 105 -0.13 1.84 6.93
C VAL A 105 -0.57 0.58 7.66
N ARG A 106 0.25 -0.48 7.62
CA ARG A 106 -0.04 -1.71 8.36
C ARG A 106 -0.27 -1.45 9.84
N ASP A 107 0.60 -0.68 10.47
CA ASP A 107 0.51 -0.40 11.90
C ASP A 107 -0.81 0.31 12.24
N ILE A 108 -1.23 1.27 11.43
CA ILE A 108 -2.49 1.99 11.62
C ILE A 108 -3.68 1.04 11.46
N VAL A 109 -3.71 0.26 10.38
CA VAL A 109 -4.81 -0.66 10.08
C VAL A 109 -4.96 -1.73 11.16
N GLU A 110 -3.86 -2.34 11.58
CA GLU A 110 -3.87 -3.36 12.64
C GLU A 110 -4.27 -2.77 13.99
N ALA A 111 -3.82 -1.57 14.32
CA ALA A 111 -4.20 -0.88 15.55
C ALA A 111 -5.71 -0.59 15.60
N LYS A 112 -6.35 -0.49 14.44
CA LYS A 112 -7.80 -0.26 14.32
C LYS A 112 -8.59 -1.55 14.04
N GLY A 113 -7.97 -2.70 14.24
CA GLY A 113 -8.65 -4.01 14.17
C GLY A 113 -8.69 -4.67 12.80
N GLY A 114 -8.05 -4.08 11.80
CA GLY A 114 -8.05 -4.62 10.44
C GLY A 114 -7.20 -5.88 10.29
N THR A 115 -7.54 -6.69 9.30
CA THR A 115 -6.78 -7.88 8.92
C THR A 115 -6.01 -7.58 7.64
N ILE A 116 -4.70 -7.79 7.67
CA ILE A 116 -3.82 -7.56 6.52
C ILE A 116 -3.71 -8.85 5.71
N LEU A 117 -3.96 -8.73 4.41
CA LEU A 117 -3.87 -9.83 3.44
C LEU A 117 -2.77 -9.53 2.41
N GLY A 118 -2.38 -10.56 1.67
CA GLY A 118 -1.53 -10.38 0.49
C GLY A 118 -0.05 -10.21 0.80
N HIS A 119 0.47 -10.85 1.83
CA HIS A 119 1.90 -10.90 2.09
C HIS A 119 2.64 -11.47 0.88
N THR A 120 3.79 -10.89 0.54
CA THR A 120 4.63 -11.35 -0.59
C THR A 120 6.03 -11.68 -0.13
N SER A 121 6.69 -12.59 -0.89
CA SER A 121 8.06 -13.01 -0.59
C SER A 121 9.06 -11.88 -0.84
N THR A 122 10.11 -11.82 -0.01
CA THR A 122 11.26 -10.93 -0.25
C THR A 122 12.26 -11.52 -1.26
N GLU A 123 12.03 -12.73 -1.73
CA GLU A 123 12.92 -13.40 -2.69
C GLU A 123 13.05 -12.58 -3.98
N GLY A 124 14.27 -12.35 -4.43
CA GLY A 124 14.55 -11.56 -5.63
C GLY A 124 14.74 -10.07 -5.38
N TYR A 125 14.55 -9.60 -4.15
CA TYR A 125 14.79 -8.21 -3.77
C TYR A 125 16.14 -8.07 -3.06
N GLU A 126 16.83 -6.96 -3.34
CA GLU A 126 18.11 -6.63 -2.71
C GLU A 126 17.97 -5.28 -1.98
N PHE A 127 17.80 -5.32 -0.67
CA PHE A 127 17.66 -4.14 0.18
C PHE A 127 18.32 -4.40 1.53
N GLU A 128 18.64 -3.35 2.28
CA GLU A 128 19.29 -3.50 3.59
C GLU A 128 18.27 -3.64 4.72
N ALA A 129 17.20 -2.83 4.68
CA ALA A 129 16.17 -2.86 5.70
C ALA A 129 14.83 -2.37 5.16
N SER A 130 13.74 -2.83 5.76
CA SER A 130 12.39 -2.35 5.45
C SER A 130 11.47 -2.49 6.64
N LYS A 131 10.70 -1.45 6.95
CA LYS A 131 9.59 -1.50 7.90
C LYS A 131 8.35 -2.16 7.30
N GLY A 132 8.36 -2.40 5.98
CA GLY A 132 7.30 -3.10 5.28
C GLY A 132 7.34 -4.63 5.42
N LEU A 133 8.26 -5.16 6.21
CA LEU A 133 8.34 -6.59 6.47
C LEU A 133 7.30 -7.03 7.49
N VAL A 134 6.89 -8.31 7.39
CA VAL A 134 6.04 -8.93 8.41
C VAL A 134 6.82 -9.03 9.71
N GLU A 135 6.22 -8.60 10.82
CA GLU A 135 6.86 -8.65 12.12
C GLU A 135 7.24 -10.09 12.48
N GLY A 136 8.53 -10.29 12.77
CA GLY A 136 9.05 -11.61 13.11
C GLY A 136 9.34 -12.51 11.91
N ASP A 137 9.13 -12.03 10.68
CA ASP A 137 9.40 -12.82 9.47
C ASP A 137 9.98 -11.97 8.34
N ASP A 138 11.31 -11.88 8.30
CA ASP A 138 12.04 -11.09 7.31
C ASP A 138 11.97 -11.67 5.89
N SER A 139 11.34 -12.83 5.70
CA SER A 139 11.17 -13.45 4.39
C SER A 139 9.92 -12.97 3.65
N GLN A 140 9.09 -12.12 4.29
CA GLN A 140 7.84 -11.64 3.69
C GLN A 140 7.64 -10.14 3.90
N PHE A 141 7.17 -9.46 2.86
CA PHE A 141 6.59 -8.13 2.94
C PHE A 141 5.12 -8.20 3.38
N VAL A 142 4.64 -7.16 4.05
CA VAL A 142 3.22 -7.06 4.44
C VAL A 142 2.28 -6.90 3.25
N GLY A 143 2.81 -6.60 2.08
CA GLY A 143 2.03 -6.45 0.85
C GLY A 143 2.91 -6.57 -0.38
N LEU A 144 2.39 -6.14 -1.53
CA LEU A 144 3.12 -6.12 -2.79
C LEU A 144 4.08 -4.92 -2.82
N CYS A 145 5.37 -5.19 -2.87
CA CYS A 145 6.40 -4.15 -2.92
C CYS A 145 7.01 -4.09 -4.32
N VAL A 146 6.92 -2.91 -4.96
CA VAL A 146 7.36 -2.69 -6.33
C VAL A 146 8.56 -1.76 -6.33
N ASP A 147 9.65 -2.16 -6.99
CA ASP A 147 10.79 -1.31 -7.21
C ASP A 147 10.55 -0.42 -8.42
N GLU A 148 10.67 0.89 -8.25
CA GLU A 148 10.37 1.87 -9.30
C GLU A 148 11.31 1.77 -10.50
N ASP A 149 12.55 1.32 -10.28
CA ASP A 149 13.56 1.19 -11.33
C ASP A 149 13.50 -0.15 -12.06
N LEU A 150 12.77 -1.12 -11.51
CA LEU A 150 12.57 -2.41 -12.13
C LEU A 150 11.22 -2.47 -12.85
N SER A 151 11.07 -3.43 -13.73
CA SER A 151 9.81 -3.65 -14.43
C SER A 151 8.69 -4.03 -13.45
N LEU A 152 7.48 -3.54 -13.66
CA LEU A 152 6.30 -3.80 -12.84
C LEU A 152 5.70 -5.19 -13.11
N ILE A 153 6.54 -6.20 -13.21
CA ILE A 153 6.15 -7.51 -13.72
C ILE A 153 5.70 -8.53 -12.67
N HIS A 154 5.83 -8.22 -11.40
CA HIS A 154 5.55 -9.18 -10.33
C HIS A 154 4.17 -9.00 -9.70
N ILE A 155 3.26 -8.41 -10.44
CA ILE A 155 1.89 -8.20 -9.97
C ILE A 155 1.05 -9.47 -10.17
#